data_14e401ca1f84326c0438ed226c74fba7
#
_entry.id   14e401ca1f84326c0438ed226c74fba7
#
_cell.length_a   1.000
_cell.length_b   1.000
_cell.length_c   1.000
_cell.angle_alpha   90.00
_cell.angle_beta   90.00
_cell.angle_gamma   90.00
#
_symmetry.space_group_name_H-M   'P 1'
#
loop_
_entity.id
_entity.type
_entity.pdbx_description
1 polymer ?
#
loop_
_entity_poly.entity_id
_entity_poly.type
_entity_poly.pdbx_seq_one_letter_code
_entity_poly.pdbx_strand_id
1 'polypeptide(L)'
;MTDGYIERVSGQIADILVREGIDYVQTKAVFKAARRKAGLRAPKERRGSPARLTLDEELRFIDQAYAQSGQTGLMMQVLLETGARVSEFVELRIEDVSLDERIVMIEDGKGGKRREVPIRAELTRLLAMHIGKRRAGLLFVSRQKRAGGEMRRYTRQRIGQIVRDVAHKAGITKRIYPHLLRHTMATRLLASGMDITDIQKFLGHEDIGTTRIYAETSIAMLRRKFDAVTNPGGRSLVYDIADRQGEVVAAFAADLLRGDRRKKISTTDA
;
A
#
# COMPACT_ATOMS: atom_id res chain seq x y z
N MET A 1 12.37 -38.30 -6.13
CA MET A 1 11.16 -39.13 -6.12
C MET A 1 10.69 -39.24 -7.54
N THR A 2 10.57 -40.42 -8.09
CA THR A 2 10.17 -40.64 -9.49
C THR A 2 8.68 -40.38 -9.66
N ASP A 3 8.28 -39.80 -10.80
CA ASP A 3 6.87 -39.44 -11.13
C ASP A 3 5.90 -40.61 -10.88
N GLY A 4 6.30 -41.85 -11.15
CA GLY A 4 5.50 -43.07 -10.90
C GLY A 4 5.15 -43.33 -9.42
N TYR A 5 5.96 -42.84 -8.45
CA TYR A 5 5.63 -42.96 -7.03
C TYR A 5 4.51 -42.00 -6.64
N ILE A 6 4.60 -40.75 -7.13
CA ILE A 6 3.59 -39.71 -6.86
C ILE A 6 2.25 -40.13 -7.48
N GLU A 7 2.26 -40.64 -8.71
CA GLU A 7 1.07 -41.14 -9.41
C GLU A 7 0.37 -42.25 -8.64
N ARG A 8 1.10 -43.27 -8.20
CA ARG A 8 0.57 -44.36 -7.40
C ARG A 8 -0.05 -43.91 -6.08
N VAL A 9 0.67 -43.05 -5.34
CA VAL A 9 0.18 -42.57 -4.03
C VAL A 9 -1.01 -41.63 -4.20
N SER A 10 -1.01 -40.78 -5.21
CA SER A 10 -2.14 -39.88 -5.50
C SER A 10 -3.39 -40.65 -5.92
N GLY A 11 -3.23 -41.74 -6.68
CA GLY A 11 -4.33 -42.66 -7.01
C GLY A 11 -4.97 -43.29 -5.75
N GLN A 12 -4.15 -43.84 -4.85
CA GLN A 12 -4.67 -44.36 -3.57
C GLN A 12 -5.42 -43.31 -2.74
N ILE A 13 -4.92 -42.09 -2.71
CA ILE A 13 -5.58 -40.98 -2.02
C ILE A 13 -6.90 -40.64 -2.70
N ALA A 14 -6.94 -40.57 -4.03
CA ALA A 14 -8.15 -40.30 -4.79
C ALA A 14 -9.25 -41.35 -4.52
N ASP A 15 -8.89 -42.64 -4.51
CA ASP A 15 -9.82 -43.73 -4.18
C ASP A 15 -10.42 -43.57 -2.78
N ILE A 16 -9.60 -43.18 -1.80
CA ILE A 16 -10.07 -42.94 -0.44
C ILE A 16 -11.05 -41.73 -0.41
N LEU A 17 -10.70 -40.63 -1.05
CA LEU A 17 -11.53 -39.43 -1.09
C LEU A 17 -12.90 -39.71 -1.72
N VAL A 18 -12.93 -40.48 -2.81
CA VAL A 18 -14.17 -40.90 -3.49
C VAL A 18 -14.98 -41.83 -2.62
N ARG A 19 -14.37 -42.89 -2.05
CA ARG A 19 -15.07 -43.86 -1.20
C ARG A 19 -15.70 -43.22 0.03
N GLU A 20 -15.01 -42.26 0.64
CA GLU A 20 -15.49 -41.57 1.86
C GLU A 20 -16.41 -40.36 1.53
N GLY A 21 -16.67 -40.09 0.25
CA GLY A 21 -17.54 -38.99 -0.19
C GLY A 21 -17.02 -37.58 0.18
N ILE A 22 -15.69 -37.41 0.23
CA ILE A 22 -15.06 -36.15 0.65
C ILE A 22 -15.10 -35.15 -0.48
N ASP A 23 -15.76 -34.02 -0.25
CA ASP A 23 -15.82 -32.92 -1.22
C ASP A 23 -14.53 -32.10 -1.31
N TYR A 24 -14.47 -31.17 -2.28
CA TYR A 24 -13.30 -30.30 -2.50
C TYR A 24 -12.96 -29.42 -1.27
N VAL A 25 -13.95 -28.96 -0.53
CA VAL A 25 -13.75 -28.11 0.65
C VAL A 25 -13.20 -28.94 1.81
N GLN A 26 -13.76 -30.11 2.01
CA GLN A 26 -13.35 -31.07 3.05
C GLN A 26 -11.94 -31.63 2.79
N THR A 27 -11.53 -31.78 1.54
CA THR A 27 -10.18 -32.26 1.15
C THR A 27 -9.07 -31.46 1.83
N LYS A 28 -9.18 -30.11 1.90
CA LYS A 28 -8.19 -29.27 2.58
C LYS A 28 -8.06 -29.60 4.07
N ALA A 29 -9.17 -29.84 4.74
CA ALA A 29 -9.20 -30.17 6.16
C ALA A 29 -8.60 -31.57 6.41
N VAL A 30 -8.97 -32.54 5.58
CA VAL A 30 -8.43 -33.92 5.63
C VAL A 30 -6.92 -33.92 5.45
N PHE A 31 -6.40 -33.26 4.42
CA PHE A 31 -4.96 -33.16 4.21
C PHE A 31 -4.22 -32.42 5.33
N LYS A 32 -4.82 -31.40 5.92
CA LYS A 32 -4.25 -30.71 7.09
C LYS A 32 -4.15 -31.65 8.29
N ALA A 33 -5.20 -32.45 8.54
CA ALA A 33 -5.24 -33.41 9.63
C ALA A 33 -4.26 -34.57 9.39
N ALA A 34 -4.18 -35.10 8.16
CA ALA A 34 -3.27 -36.15 7.77
C ALA A 34 -1.80 -35.74 7.96
N ARG A 35 -1.41 -34.54 7.50
CA ARG A 35 -0.06 -34.01 7.73
C ARG A 35 0.28 -33.91 9.22
N ARG A 36 -0.67 -33.47 10.03
CA ARG A 36 -0.49 -33.36 11.49
C ARG A 36 -0.30 -34.75 12.12
N LYS A 37 -1.13 -35.73 11.75
CA LYS A 37 -1.02 -37.13 12.24
C LYS A 37 0.26 -37.78 11.80
N ALA A 38 0.71 -37.54 10.57
CA ALA A 38 1.95 -38.07 10.02
C ALA A 38 3.22 -37.34 10.50
N GLY A 39 3.09 -36.34 11.37
CA GLY A 39 4.23 -35.54 11.82
C GLY A 39 4.89 -34.68 10.73
N LEU A 40 4.27 -34.58 9.55
CA LEU A 40 4.81 -33.86 8.41
C LEU A 40 4.71 -32.36 8.66
N ARG A 41 5.85 -31.72 8.82
CA ARG A 41 5.98 -30.26 8.89
C ARG A 41 6.50 -29.77 7.55
N ALA A 42 5.93 -28.67 7.06
CA ALA A 42 6.53 -28.00 5.91
C ALA A 42 7.99 -27.67 6.23
N PRO A 43 8.92 -27.86 5.30
CA PRO A 43 10.28 -27.39 5.48
C PRO A 43 10.21 -25.93 5.92
N LYS A 44 10.93 -25.58 6.99
CA LYS A 44 11.11 -24.16 7.32
C LYS A 44 11.93 -23.57 6.17
N GLU A 45 11.25 -22.99 5.20
CA GLU A 45 11.94 -22.09 4.29
C GLU A 45 12.69 -21.08 5.19
N ARG A 46 14.01 -21.02 5.03
CA ARG A 46 14.77 -19.88 5.54
C ARG A 46 14.22 -18.67 4.80
N ARG A 47 13.19 -18.05 5.38
CA ARG A 47 12.71 -16.75 4.90
C ARG A 47 13.91 -15.83 5.04
N GLY A 48 14.57 -15.52 3.93
CA GLY A 48 15.52 -14.43 3.87
C GLY A 48 14.84 -13.20 4.48
N SER A 49 15.61 -12.26 4.99
CA SER A 49 15.06 -10.98 5.47
C SER A 49 14.01 -10.50 4.46
N PRO A 50 12.79 -10.17 4.92
CA PRO A 50 11.73 -9.79 4.00
C PRO A 50 12.22 -8.69 3.09
N ALA A 51 12.05 -8.86 1.78
CA ALA A 51 12.49 -7.89 0.81
C ALA A 51 11.87 -6.52 1.12
N ARG A 52 12.70 -5.49 1.15
CA ARG A 52 12.29 -4.09 1.32
C ARG A 52 12.99 -3.23 0.27
N LEU A 53 12.49 -2.05 0.02
CA LEU A 53 13.24 -1.07 -0.75
C LEU A 53 14.40 -0.53 0.10
N THR A 54 15.55 -0.35 -0.51
CA THR A 54 16.62 0.48 0.06
C THR A 54 16.24 1.96 -0.10
N LEU A 55 16.96 2.85 0.58
CA LEU A 55 16.71 4.29 0.45
C LEU A 55 16.86 4.76 -1.01
N ASP A 56 17.93 4.34 -1.67
CA ASP A 56 18.17 4.65 -3.08
C ASP A 56 17.08 4.13 -4.02
N GLU A 57 16.62 2.89 -3.79
CA GLU A 57 15.51 2.34 -4.58
C GLU A 57 14.19 3.08 -4.35
N GLU A 58 13.91 3.55 -3.13
CA GLU A 58 12.73 4.35 -2.86
C GLU A 58 12.79 5.71 -3.57
N LEU A 59 13.95 6.37 -3.51
CA LEU A 59 14.14 7.65 -4.21
C LEU A 59 13.90 7.47 -5.70
N ARG A 60 14.57 6.49 -6.33
CA ARG A 60 14.37 6.19 -7.76
C ARG A 60 12.93 5.79 -8.07
N PHE A 61 12.28 5.04 -7.18
CA PHE A 61 10.89 4.63 -7.35
C PHE A 61 9.94 5.84 -7.35
N ILE A 62 10.11 6.76 -6.42
CA ILE A 62 9.27 7.95 -6.32
C ILE A 62 9.56 8.93 -7.47
N ASP A 63 10.83 9.19 -7.77
CA ASP A 63 11.23 10.03 -8.91
C ASP A 63 10.60 9.50 -10.21
N GLN A 64 10.71 8.20 -10.46
CA GLN A 64 10.12 7.57 -11.64
C GLN A 64 8.58 7.63 -11.64
N ALA A 65 7.94 7.53 -10.48
CA ALA A 65 6.50 7.66 -10.38
C ALA A 65 6.02 9.07 -10.76
N TYR A 66 6.71 10.11 -10.29
CA TYR A 66 6.43 11.50 -10.66
C TYR A 66 6.77 11.79 -12.11
N ALA A 67 7.82 11.21 -12.66
CA ALA A 67 8.15 11.33 -14.08
C ALA A 67 7.05 10.75 -15.01
N GLN A 68 6.26 9.77 -14.54
CA GLN A 68 5.12 9.27 -15.31
C GLN A 68 3.93 10.23 -15.28
N SER A 69 3.56 10.72 -14.12
CA SER A 69 2.57 11.80 -13.93
C SER A 69 2.53 12.21 -12.45
N GLY A 70 2.13 13.45 -12.18
CA GLY A 70 1.94 13.96 -10.82
C GLY A 70 0.98 13.09 -10.00
N GLN A 71 -0.13 12.61 -10.61
CA GLN A 71 -1.06 11.70 -9.91
C GLN A 71 -0.41 10.35 -9.57
N THR A 72 0.38 9.77 -10.49
CA THR A 72 1.08 8.50 -10.21
C THR A 72 2.09 8.67 -9.09
N GLY A 73 2.88 9.74 -9.13
CA GLY A 73 3.82 10.09 -8.06
C GLY A 73 3.15 10.19 -6.71
N LEU A 74 2.07 10.99 -6.63
CA LEU A 74 1.33 11.18 -5.40
C LEU A 74 0.69 9.86 -4.89
N MET A 75 0.16 9.02 -5.77
CA MET A 75 -0.38 7.71 -5.40
C MET A 75 0.70 6.82 -4.77
N MET A 76 1.88 6.75 -5.38
CA MET A 76 2.99 5.94 -4.87
C MET A 76 3.51 6.48 -3.54
N GLN A 77 3.59 7.80 -3.41
CA GLN A 77 4.00 8.45 -2.16
C GLN A 77 3.00 8.21 -1.03
N VAL A 78 1.69 8.34 -1.27
CA VAL A 78 0.65 8.03 -0.28
C VAL A 78 0.73 6.57 0.14
N LEU A 79 0.85 5.62 -0.80
CA LEU A 79 0.99 4.19 -0.48
C LEU A 79 2.21 3.92 0.41
N LEU A 80 3.34 4.54 0.08
CA LEU A 80 4.60 4.33 0.79
C LEU A 80 4.56 4.97 2.18
N GLU A 81 4.11 6.23 2.30
CA GLU A 81 4.12 6.96 3.57
C GLU A 81 3.05 6.51 4.55
N THR A 82 1.86 6.18 4.06
CA THR A 82 0.77 5.72 4.96
C THR A 82 0.85 4.25 5.29
N GLY A 83 1.57 3.47 4.49
CA GLY A 83 1.57 2.01 4.61
C GLY A 83 0.18 1.39 4.43
N ALA A 84 -0.76 2.07 3.78
CA ALA A 84 -2.11 1.57 3.54
C ALA A 84 -2.08 0.25 2.76
N ARG A 85 -3.01 -0.67 3.09
CA ARG A 85 -3.26 -1.83 2.23
C ARG A 85 -3.82 -1.34 0.90
N VAL A 86 -3.54 -2.05 -0.19
CA VAL A 86 -4.05 -1.65 -1.51
C VAL A 86 -5.59 -1.59 -1.56
N SER A 87 -6.26 -2.42 -0.77
CA SER A 87 -7.73 -2.39 -0.62
C SER A 87 -8.22 -1.13 0.09
N GLU A 88 -7.52 -0.68 1.10
CA GLU A 88 -7.79 0.56 1.82
C GLU A 88 -7.50 1.77 0.92
N PHE A 89 -6.37 1.76 0.25
CA PHE A 89 -5.92 2.83 -0.63
C PHE A 89 -6.92 3.16 -1.76
N VAL A 90 -7.50 2.14 -2.41
CA VAL A 90 -8.45 2.37 -3.51
C VAL A 90 -9.80 2.91 -3.06
N GLU A 91 -10.11 2.82 -1.77
CA GLU A 91 -11.32 3.35 -1.15
C GLU A 91 -11.13 4.74 -0.54
N LEU A 92 -9.88 5.23 -0.41
CA LEU A 92 -9.60 6.55 0.18
C LEU A 92 -10.41 7.64 -0.48
N ARG A 93 -11.02 8.47 0.37
CA ARG A 93 -11.85 9.60 -0.04
C ARG A 93 -11.19 10.91 0.35
N ILE A 94 -11.66 12.00 -0.22
CA ILE A 94 -11.20 13.35 0.12
C ILE A 94 -11.51 13.66 1.57
N GLU A 95 -12.67 13.19 2.04
CA GLU A 95 -13.17 13.37 3.40
C GLU A 95 -12.31 12.66 4.46
N ASP A 96 -11.53 11.68 4.03
CA ASP A 96 -10.60 10.96 4.91
C ASP A 96 -9.28 11.73 5.14
N VAL A 97 -9.07 12.87 4.47
CA VAL A 97 -7.83 13.65 4.56
C VAL A 97 -8.07 14.92 5.38
N SER A 98 -7.52 14.95 6.59
CA SER A 98 -7.42 16.19 7.40
C SER A 98 -6.11 16.90 7.08
N LEU A 99 -6.19 17.97 6.28
CA LEU A 99 -5.01 18.75 5.89
C LEU A 99 -4.44 19.54 7.09
N ASP A 100 -5.32 20.09 7.92
CA ASP A 100 -4.93 20.90 9.07
C ASP A 100 -4.26 20.04 10.17
N GLU A 101 -4.80 18.87 10.42
CA GLU A 101 -4.24 17.92 11.39
C GLU A 101 -3.12 17.07 10.82
N ARG A 102 -2.91 17.09 9.50
CA ARG A 102 -1.95 16.24 8.78
C ARG A 102 -2.19 14.76 9.04
N ILE A 103 -3.41 14.32 8.86
CA ILE A 103 -3.85 12.95 9.10
C ILE A 103 -4.57 12.40 7.86
N VAL A 104 -4.37 11.13 7.58
CA VAL A 104 -5.24 10.36 6.70
C VAL A 104 -5.96 9.31 7.53
N MET A 105 -7.29 9.37 7.53
CA MET A 105 -8.13 8.35 8.14
C MET A 105 -8.19 7.13 7.22
N ILE A 106 -7.85 5.96 7.72
CA ILE A 106 -7.88 4.71 6.95
C ILE A 106 -8.87 3.76 7.62
N GLU A 107 -9.89 3.37 6.86
CA GLU A 107 -10.90 2.42 7.30
C GLU A 107 -10.53 1.00 6.86
N ASP A 108 -10.53 0.05 7.81
CA ASP A 108 -10.33 -1.36 7.48
C ASP A 108 -11.65 -1.95 6.95
N GLY A 109 -11.61 -2.52 5.75
CA GLY A 109 -12.78 -3.10 5.09
C GLY A 109 -13.39 -4.34 5.79
N LYS A 110 -12.76 -4.84 6.85
CA LYS A 110 -13.24 -5.95 7.67
C LYS A 110 -13.57 -5.49 9.10
N GLY A 111 -14.69 -4.80 9.30
CA GLY A 111 -15.18 -4.52 10.65
C GLY A 111 -15.23 -3.05 11.06
N GLY A 112 -15.07 -2.11 10.12
CA GLY A 112 -15.30 -0.69 10.38
C GLY A 112 -14.29 -0.03 11.33
N LYS A 113 -13.19 -0.68 11.65
CA LYS A 113 -12.12 -0.09 12.45
C LYS A 113 -11.40 0.97 11.64
N ARG A 114 -11.37 2.18 12.19
CA ARG A 114 -10.65 3.31 11.61
C ARG A 114 -9.34 3.53 12.34
N ARG A 115 -8.30 3.93 11.61
CA ARG A 115 -7.06 4.40 12.19
C ARG A 115 -6.64 5.73 11.57
N GLU A 116 -6.04 6.55 12.37
CA GLU A 116 -5.48 7.83 12.00
C GLU A 116 -3.99 7.67 11.69
N VAL A 117 -3.62 7.96 10.46
CA VAL A 117 -2.24 7.86 10.00
C VAL A 117 -1.68 9.26 9.81
N PRO A 118 -0.72 9.70 10.64
CA PRO A 118 -0.07 11.00 10.46
C PRO A 118 0.75 11.01 9.18
N ILE A 119 0.68 12.13 8.46
CA ILE A 119 1.42 12.37 7.22
C ILE A 119 2.33 13.58 7.36
N ARG A 120 3.39 13.63 6.55
CA ARG A 120 4.34 14.73 6.56
C ARG A 120 3.75 15.98 5.90
N ALA A 121 4.30 17.14 6.27
CA ALA A 121 3.88 18.44 5.74
C ALA A 121 3.96 18.50 4.20
N GLU A 122 4.99 17.87 3.61
CA GLU A 122 5.17 17.80 2.16
C GLU A 122 4.01 17.06 1.49
N LEU A 123 3.69 15.86 1.99
CA LEU A 123 2.57 15.09 1.47
C LEU A 123 1.24 15.83 1.65
N THR A 124 1.07 16.53 2.76
CA THR A 124 -0.12 17.38 3.01
C THR A 124 -0.27 18.45 1.93
N ARG A 125 0.81 19.16 1.57
CA ARG A 125 0.78 20.18 0.51
C ARG A 125 0.42 19.57 -0.85
N LEU A 126 1.02 18.43 -1.19
CA LEU A 126 0.73 17.73 -2.45
C LEU A 126 -0.71 17.23 -2.50
N LEU A 127 -1.24 16.72 -1.39
CA LEU A 127 -2.66 16.34 -1.27
C LEU A 127 -3.58 17.55 -1.40
N ALA A 128 -3.24 18.67 -0.76
CA ALA A 128 -4.01 19.91 -0.89
C ALA A 128 -4.09 20.37 -2.36
N MET A 129 -2.98 20.36 -3.09
CA MET A 129 -2.94 20.67 -4.52
C MET A 129 -3.76 19.69 -5.35
N HIS A 130 -3.66 18.39 -5.06
CA HIS A 130 -4.40 17.35 -5.75
C HIS A 130 -5.92 17.43 -5.51
N ILE A 131 -6.32 17.69 -4.28
CA ILE A 131 -7.73 17.88 -3.88
C ILE A 131 -8.29 19.16 -4.51
N GLY A 132 -7.55 20.24 -4.48
CA GLY A 132 -7.97 21.53 -5.03
C GLY A 132 -9.29 21.99 -4.45
N LYS A 133 -10.26 22.28 -5.33
CA LYS A 133 -11.61 22.74 -4.94
C LYS A 133 -12.60 21.61 -4.62
N ARG A 134 -12.21 20.35 -4.80
CA ARG A 134 -13.10 19.22 -4.52
C ARG A 134 -13.38 19.13 -3.01
N ARG A 135 -14.63 18.84 -2.65
CA ARG A 135 -15.04 18.73 -1.24
C ARG A 135 -15.32 17.28 -0.82
N ALA A 136 -15.61 16.41 -1.77
CA ALA A 136 -15.99 15.04 -1.50
C ALA A 136 -15.66 14.10 -2.67
N GLY A 137 -15.67 12.80 -2.40
CA GLY A 137 -15.50 11.76 -3.39
C GLY A 137 -14.16 11.03 -3.26
N LEU A 138 -13.88 10.11 -4.19
CA LEU A 138 -12.63 9.34 -4.17
C LEU A 138 -11.42 10.26 -4.26
N LEU A 139 -10.42 10.00 -3.42
CA LEU A 139 -9.17 10.75 -3.43
C LEU A 139 -8.46 10.60 -4.78
N PHE A 140 -8.35 9.37 -5.28
CA PHE A 140 -7.76 9.06 -6.58
C PHE A 140 -8.76 8.41 -7.52
N VAL A 141 -8.85 8.94 -8.72
CA VAL A 141 -9.73 8.44 -9.77
C VAL A 141 -8.95 8.13 -11.04
N SER A 142 -9.36 7.07 -11.72
CA SER A 142 -8.77 6.69 -13.01
C SER A 142 -9.16 7.72 -14.09
N ARG A 143 -8.24 8.00 -15.00
CA ARG A 143 -8.55 8.80 -16.20
C ARG A 143 -9.52 8.09 -17.17
N GLN A 144 -9.71 6.77 -17.01
CA GLN A 144 -10.70 6.03 -17.81
C GLN A 144 -12.10 6.28 -17.22
N LYS A 145 -12.98 6.82 -18.06
CA LYS A 145 -14.39 7.02 -17.71
C LYS A 145 -15.18 5.74 -17.92
N ARG A 146 -16.29 5.58 -17.19
CA ARG A 146 -17.35 4.61 -17.51
C ARG A 146 -18.16 5.10 -18.70
N ALA A 147 -18.96 4.21 -19.30
CA ALA A 147 -19.85 4.53 -20.41
C ALA A 147 -20.80 5.72 -20.12
N GLY A 148 -21.09 6.01 -18.84
CA GLY A 148 -21.89 7.17 -18.40
C GLY A 148 -21.09 8.44 -18.08
N GLY A 149 -19.79 8.51 -18.39
CA GLY A 149 -18.97 9.70 -18.14
C GLY A 149 -18.41 9.80 -16.71
N GLU A 150 -18.80 8.94 -15.80
CA GLU A 150 -18.34 8.92 -14.42
C GLU A 150 -16.87 8.51 -14.30
N MET A 151 -16.15 9.16 -13.40
CA MET A 151 -14.77 8.83 -13.07
C MET A 151 -14.69 7.46 -12.39
N ARG A 152 -13.83 6.60 -12.91
CA ARG A 152 -13.72 5.22 -12.44
C ARG A 152 -12.73 5.12 -11.27
N ARG A 153 -13.13 4.38 -10.23
CA ARG A 153 -12.23 3.97 -9.14
C ARG A 153 -11.11 3.09 -9.68
N TYR A 154 -9.91 3.23 -9.13
CA TYR A 154 -8.83 2.27 -9.38
C TYR A 154 -9.19 0.90 -8.80
N THR A 155 -8.86 -0.17 -9.53
CA THR A 155 -8.90 -1.52 -8.99
C THR A 155 -7.59 -1.84 -8.27
N ARG A 156 -7.64 -2.77 -7.30
CA ARG A 156 -6.44 -3.28 -6.62
C ARG A 156 -5.40 -3.81 -7.61
N GLN A 157 -5.86 -4.53 -8.63
CA GLN A 157 -5.01 -5.07 -9.69
C GLN A 157 -4.31 -3.96 -10.48
N ARG A 158 -5.04 -2.86 -10.80
CA ARG A 158 -4.46 -1.73 -11.53
C ARG A 158 -3.41 -1.01 -10.72
N ILE A 159 -3.63 -0.80 -9.42
CA ILE A 159 -2.61 -0.24 -8.53
C ILE A 159 -1.39 -1.16 -8.46
N GLY A 160 -1.59 -2.46 -8.31
CA GLY A 160 -0.50 -3.44 -8.34
C GLY A 160 0.29 -3.42 -9.65
N GLN A 161 -0.38 -3.18 -10.77
CA GLN A 161 0.30 -3.03 -12.07
C GLN A 161 1.12 -1.73 -12.12
N ILE A 162 0.55 -0.60 -11.69
CA ILE A 162 1.25 0.70 -11.65
C ILE A 162 2.51 0.59 -10.79
N VAL A 163 2.43 -0.04 -9.60
CA VAL A 163 3.59 -0.26 -8.73
C VAL A 163 4.69 -1.04 -9.45
N ARG A 164 4.35 -2.11 -10.16
CA ARG A 164 5.33 -2.90 -10.92
C ARG A 164 5.94 -2.12 -12.08
N ASP A 165 5.12 -1.40 -12.82
CA ASP A 165 5.55 -0.60 -13.98
C ASP A 165 6.51 0.52 -13.55
N VAL A 166 6.21 1.20 -12.44
CA VAL A 166 7.09 2.21 -11.85
C VAL A 166 8.41 1.58 -11.41
N ALA A 167 8.36 0.48 -10.68
CA ALA A 167 9.57 -0.19 -10.19
C ALA A 167 10.47 -0.68 -11.34
N HIS A 168 9.89 -1.26 -12.38
CA HIS A 168 10.62 -1.69 -13.57
C HIS A 168 11.32 -0.52 -14.25
N LYS A 169 10.60 0.58 -14.48
CA LYS A 169 11.15 1.79 -15.10
C LYS A 169 12.20 2.49 -14.23
N ALA A 170 12.10 2.35 -12.90
CA ALA A 170 13.11 2.83 -11.95
C ALA A 170 14.37 1.94 -11.90
N GLY A 171 14.45 0.88 -12.71
CA GLY A 171 15.57 -0.05 -12.73
C GLY A 171 15.67 -0.91 -11.46
N ILE A 172 14.56 -1.16 -10.78
CA ILE A 172 14.53 -2.01 -9.58
C ILE A 172 14.30 -3.46 -10.02
N THR A 173 15.29 -4.31 -9.83
CA THR A 173 15.29 -5.70 -10.33
C THR A 173 14.43 -6.65 -9.49
N LYS A 174 14.27 -6.36 -8.19
CA LYS A 174 13.43 -7.18 -7.31
C LYS A 174 11.93 -6.94 -7.57
N ARG A 175 11.14 -7.96 -7.28
CA ARG A 175 9.67 -7.88 -7.44
C ARG A 175 9.07 -6.91 -6.43
N ILE A 176 8.53 -5.79 -6.89
CA ILE A 176 7.84 -4.79 -6.08
C ILE A 176 6.32 -4.95 -6.21
N TYR A 177 5.62 -4.84 -5.07
CA TYR A 177 4.17 -4.92 -4.97
C TYR A 177 3.67 -4.09 -3.77
N PRO A 178 2.40 -3.69 -3.71
CA PRO A 178 1.92 -2.76 -2.67
C PRO A 178 2.23 -3.18 -1.23
N HIS A 179 2.11 -4.47 -0.92
CA HIS A 179 2.42 -4.95 0.44
C HIS A 179 3.90 -4.82 0.80
N LEU A 180 4.80 -4.85 -0.20
CA LEU A 180 6.23 -4.61 0.03
C LEU A 180 6.50 -3.14 0.34
N LEU A 181 5.78 -2.19 -0.26
CA LEU A 181 5.87 -0.77 0.08
C LEU A 181 5.49 -0.54 1.56
N ARG A 182 4.38 -1.15 2.00
CA ARG A 182 3.97 -1.12 3.40
C ARG A 182 5.01 -1.74 4.33
N HIS A 183 5.61 -2.87 3.95
CA HIS A 183 6.69 -3.50 4.71
C HIS A 183 7.94 -2.62 4.78
N THR A 184 8.27 -1.93 3.70
CA THR A 184 9.36 -0.96 3.64
C THR A 184 9.13 0.15 4.66
N MET A 185 7.93 0.74 4.71
CA MET A 185 7.58 1.77 5.69
C MET A 185 7.68 1.25 7.13
N ALA A 186 7.10 0.07 7.42
CA ALA A 186 7.20 -0.55 8.73
C ALA A 186 8.66 -0.72 9.21
N THR A 187 9.49 -1.26 8.33
CA THR A 187 10.91 -1.50 8.61
C THR A 187 11.68 -0.18 8.82
N ARG A 188 11.30 0.87 8.10
CA ARG A 188 11.89 2.19 8.27
C ARG A 188 11.55 2.81 9.61
N LEU A 189 10.27 2.82 9.96
CA LEU A 189 9.82 3.35 11.26
C LEU A 189 10.52 2.63 12.41
N LEU A 190 10.66 1.30 12.31
CA LEU A 190 11.38 0.50 13.29
C LEU A 190 12.88 0.86 13.33
N ALA A 191 13.53 0.96 12.17
CA ALA A 191 14.96 1.31 12.09
C ALA A 191 15.25 2.73 12.60
N SER A 192 14.27 3.62 12.55
CA SER A 192 14.35 4.98 13.08
C SER A 192 13.91 5.10 14.54
N GLY A 193 13.69 4.00 15.24
CA GLY A 193 13.44 3.97 16.69
C GLY A 193 11.99 4.10 17.12
N MET A 194 11.01 3.96 16.20
CA MET A 194 9.61 3.89 16.59
C MET A 194 9.30 2.51 17.20
N ASP A 195 8.57 2.49 18.32
CA ASP A 195 8.17 1.24 18.96
C ASP A 195 7.31 0.35 18.05
N ILE A 196 7.53 -0.96 18.15
CA ILE A 196 6.77 -1.96 17.39
C ILE A 196 5.26 -1.85 17.61
N THR A 197 4.84 -1.48 18.83
CA THR A 197 3.43 -1.27 19.20
C THR A 197 2.82 -0.06 18.50
N ASP A 198 3.58 1.02 18.36
CA ASP A 198 3.14 2.22 17.63
C ASP A 198 3.10 1.96 16.12
N ILE A 199 4.08 1.19 15.58
CA ILE A 199 4.07 0.75 14.18
C ILE A 199 2.86 -0.12 13.90
N GLN A 200 2.47 -1.01 14.81
CA GLN A 200 1.28 -1.83 14.67
C GLN A 200 0.00 -1.00 14.63
N LYS A 201 -0.14 0.01 15.50
CA LYS A 201 -1.25 0.96 15.46
C LYS A 201 -1.27 1.76 14.16
N PHE A 202 -0.12 2.28 13.77
CA PHE A 202 0.07 3.01 12.51
C PHE A 202 -0.40 2.19 11.30
N LEU A 203 -0.03 0.91 11.26
CA LEU A 203 -0.38 0.02 10.17
C LEU A 203 -1.76 -0.63 10.32
N GLY A 204 -2.34 -0.70 11.50
CA GLY A 204 -3.61 -1.41 11.76
C GLY A 204 -3.44 -2.94 11.64
N HIS A 205 -2.48 -3.51 12.36
CA HIS A 205 -2.32 -4.97 12.46
C HIS A 205 -3.24 -5.52 13.55
N GLU A 206 -4.14 -6.44 13.20
CA GLU A 206 -5.15 -7.02 14.12
C GLU A 206 -4.60 -8.12 15.03
N ASP A 207 -3.43 -8.65 14.75
CA ASP A 207 -2.98 -9.89 15.38
C ASP A 207 -1.96 -9.62 16.48
N ILE A 208 -2.44 -9.32 17.68
CA ILE A 208 -1.73 -9.69 18.91
C ILE A 208 -2.74 -9.75 20.06
N GLY A 209 -2.81 -10.92 20.71
CA GLY A 209 -3.67 -11.24 21.87
C GLY A 209 -3.39 -10.47 23.17
N THR A 210 -2.95 -9.21 23.10
CA THR A 210 -2.66 -8.35 24.26
C THR A 210 -3.13 -6.90 24.07
N THR A 211 -4.21 -6.69 23.34
CA THR A 211 -4.76 -5.36 23.01
C THR A 211 -5.24 -4.54 24.22
N ARG A 212 -5.10 -5.02 25.45
CA ARG A 212 -5.69 -4.36 26.64
C ARG A 212 -4.83 -3.26 27.26
N ILE A 213 -3.55 -3.15 26.96
CA ILE A 213 -2.62 -2.21 27.62
C ILE A 213 -2.35 -0.95 26.76
N TYR A 214 -2.68 -0.94 25.47
CA TYR A 214 -2.21 0.10 24.52
C TYR A 214 -3.29 1.05 24.00
N ALA A 215 -4.46 1.08 24.65
CA ALA A 215 -5.58 1.94 24.24
C ALA A 215 -5.32 3.46 24.39
N GLU A 216 -4.19 3.87 24.98
CA GLU A 216 -3.96 5.25 25.41
C GLU A 216 -2.84 6.00 24.66
N THR A 217 -2.19 5.43 23.66
CA THR A 217 -1.26 6.24 22.86
C THR A 217 -2.08 7.20 22.00
N SER A 218 -2.11 8.49 22.41
CA SER A 218 -2.84 9.50 21.66
C SER A 218 -2.22 9.70 20.28
N ILE A 219 -3.03 10.08 19.29
CA ILE A 219 -2.55 10.41 17.94
C ILE A 219 -1.48 11.51 17.97
N ALA A 220 -1.55 12.44 18.94
CA ALA A 220 -0.54 13.46 19.14
C ALA A 220 0.85 12.86 19.49
N MET A 221 0.88 11.81 20.30
CA MET A 221 2.13 11.10 20.65
C MET A 221 2.66 10.32 19.45
N LEU A 222 1.78 9.64 18.71
CA LEU A 222 2.16 8.95 17.48
C LEU A 222 2.72 9.94 16.44
N ARG A 223 2.08 11.11 16.29
CA ARG A 223 2.57 12.18 15.41
C ARG A 223 3.95 12.68 15.84
N ARG A 224 4.18 12.98 17.14
CA ARG A 224 5.49 13.40 17.62
C ARG A 224 6.58 12.40 17.32
N LYS A 225 6.32 11.11 17.60
CA LYS A 225 7.26 10.02 17.31
C LYS A 225 7.49 9.89 15.79
N PHE A 226 6.44 10.00 14.99
CA PHE A 226 6.53 9.96 13.54
C PHE A 226 7.40 11.10 13.00
N ASP A 227 7.12 12.34 13.41
CA ASP A 227 7.88 13.51 12.97
C ASP A 227 9.35 13.43 13.42
N ALA A 228 9.63 13.00 14.66
CA ALA A 228 10.99 12.82 15.16
C ALA A 228 11.79 11.79 14.38
N VAL A 229 11.11 10.73 13.92
CA VAL A 229 11.71 9.61 13.21
C VAL A 229 11.86 9.90 11.71
N THR A 230 10.89 10.61 11.11
CA THR A 230 10.89 10.90 9.67
C THR A 230 11.59 12.22 9.33
N ASN A 231 11.81 13.11 10.31
CA ASN A 231 12.47 14.41 10.17
C ASN A 231 13.51 14.69 11.26
N PRO A 232 14.52 13.83 11.50
CA PRO A 232 15.55 14.11 12.48
C PRO A 232 16.36 15.33 12.08
N GLY A 233 16.38 16.35 12.95
CA GLY A 233 17.09 17.60 12.71
C GLY A 233 16.46 18.50 11.65
N GLY A 234 15.16 18.33 11.37
CA GLY A 234 14.45 19.13 10.37
C GLY A 234 14.75 18.73 8.92
N ARG A 235 15.55 17.67 8.70
CA ARG A 235 15.77 17.07 7.38
C ARG A 235 14.91 15.82 7.24
N SER A 236 14.21 15.70 6.11
CA SER A 236 13.38 14.51 5.82
C SER A 236 14.27 13.29 5.64
N LEU A 237 14.13 12.28 6.52
CA LEU A 237 14.83 10.98 6.35
C LEU A 237 14.28 10.14 5.20
N VAL A 238 13.06 10.40 4.79
CA VAL A 238 12.40 9.56 3.79
C VAL A 238 12.63 10.13 2.40
N TYR A 239 12.68 11.45 2.27
CA TYR A 239 12.94 12.10 0.99
C TYR A 239 13.63 13.45 1.24
N ASP A 240 14.89 13.53 0.95
CA ASP A 240 15.54 14.81 0.72
C ASP A 240 15.10 15.34 -0.67
N ILE A 241 13.78 15.46 -0.82
CA ILE A 241 13.13 16.02 -2.01
C ILE A 241 13.23 17.56 -1.95
N ALA A 242 13.67 18.12 -0.81
CA ALA A 242 13.66 19.57 -0.60
C ALA A 242 14.45 20.31 -1.70
N ASP A 243 15.56 19.77 -2.17
CA ASP A 243 16.32 20.38 -3.29
C ASP A 243 15.67 20.13 -4.67
N ARG A 244 14.77 19.13 -4.78
CA ARG A 244 14.01 18.83 -6.01
C ARG A 244 12.54 19.21 -5.95
N GLN A 245 12.05 19.72 -4.82
CA GLN A 245 10.64 20.05 -4.62
C GLN A 245 10.14 21.08 -5.63
N GLY A 246 10.96 22.03 -6.03
CA GLY A 246 10.62 22.98 -7.08
C GLY A 246 10.27 22.28 -8.41
N GLU A 247 11.03 21.27 -8.80
CA GLU A 247 10.81 20.53 -10.06
C GLU A 247 9.60 19.60 -9.97
N VAL A 248 9.42 18.88 -8.84
CA VAL A 248 8.29 17.96 -8.61
C VAL A 248 6.97 18.72 -8.52
N VAL A 249 6.95 19.84 -7.77
CA VAL A 249 5.78 20.72 -7.65
C VAL A 249 5.47 21.38 -8.98
N ALA A 250 6.48 21.85 -9.71
CA ALA A 250 6.31 22.42 -11.05
C ALA A 250 5.80 21.40 -12.07
N ALA A 251 6.31 20.16 -12.05
CA ALA A 251 5.84 19.07 -12.90
C ALA A 251 4.39 18.70 -12.58
N PHE A 252 4.03 18.63 -11.30
CA PHE A 252 2.66 18.36 -10.84
C PHE A 252 1.70 19.48 -11.25
N ALA A 253 2.09 20.73 -11.05
CA ALA A 253 1.31 21.90 -11.47
C ALA A 253 1.13 21.96 -12.99
N ALA A 254 2.18 21.64 -13.76
CA ALA A 254 2.14 21.59 -15.21
C ALA A 254 1.23 20.47 -15.74
N ASP A 255 1.15 19.33 -15.07
CA ASP A 255 0.25 18.23 -15.44
C ASP A 255 -1.22 18.56 -15.13
N LEU A 256 -1.48 19.25 -14.03
CA LEU A 256 -2.80 19.80 -13.69
C LEU A 256 -3.27 20.81 -14.73
N LEU A 257 -2.40 21.75 -15.12
CA LEU A 257 -2.73 22.79 -16.12
C LEU A 257 -2.92 22.20 -17.52
N ARG A 258 -2.20 21.14 -17.90
CA ARG A 258 -2.41 20.40 -19.16
C ARG A 258 -3.73 19.64 -19.17
N GLY A 259 -4.16 19.10 -18.02
CA GLY A 259 -5.46 18.43 -17.88
C GLY A 259 -6.64 19.40 -18.09
N ASP A 260 -6.48 20.65 -17.67
CA ASP A 260 -7.52 21.69 -17.78
C ASP A 260 -7.62 22.29 -19.19
N ARG A 261 -6.50 22.38 -19.93
CA ARG A 261 -6.51 22.85 -21.34
C ARG A 261 -7.23 21.89 -22.28
N ARG A 262 -7.17 20.57 -22.04
CA ARG A 262 -7.93 19.60 -22.85
C ARG A 262 -9.45 19.69 -22.66
N LYS A 263 -9.93 20.27 -21.55
CA LYS A 263 -11.35 20.53 -21.34
C LYS A 263 -11.85 21.79 -22.09
N LYS A 264 -10.98 22.77 -22.39
CA LYS A 264 -11.37 24.01 -23.06
C LYS A 264 -11.44 23.91 -24.59
N ILE A 265 -10.79 22.89 -25.17
CA ILE A 265 -10.77 22.73 -26.66
C ILE A 265 -12.00 21.96 -27.17
N SER A 266 -12.76 21.26 -26.30
CA SER A 266 -13.95 20.49 -26.70
C SER A 266 -15.28 21.29 -26.58
N THR A 267 -15.24 22.59 -26.27
CA THR A 267 -16.46 23.42 -26.11
C THR A 267 -16.56 24.56 -27.11
N THR A 268 -15.74 24.58 -28.18
CA THR A 268 -15.77 25.68 -29.18
C THR A 268 -16.10 25.23 -30.58
N ASP A 269 -16.60 24.02 -30.76
CA ASP A 269 -17.20 23.59 -32.04
C ASP A 269 -18.54 22.87 -31.77
N ALA A 270 -19.57 23.67 -31.62
CA ALA A 270 -20.99 23.34 -31.87
C ALA A 270 -21.78 24.62 -32.06
#